data_3136b8fe3415077fb5357ea9be7aa2e2
#
_entry.id   3136b8fe3415077fb5357ea9be7aa2e2
#
_cell.length_a   1.000
_cell.length_b   1.000
_cell.length_c   1.000
_cell.angle_alpha   90.00
_cell.angle_beta   90.00
_cell.angle_gamma   90.00
#
_symmetry.space_group_name_H-M   'P 1'
#
loop_
_entity.id
_entity.type
_entity.pdbx_description
1 polymer ?
#
loop_
_entity_poly.entity_id
_entity_poly.type
_entity_poly.pdbx_seq_one_letter_code
_entity_poly.pdbx_strand_id
1 'polypeptide(L)'
;MSVLVNKHSRVIVQGFTGKEGTFHAEQMIAYGTNVVGGVTPGKGGTTHLDRPVFNSVDDAVKKAGADTSIIFVPPKFAADAIMEAAQAGIRVIICITEGIPIQDMIKAKAYINDFDCTLIGPNCPGVITPDEAKCGIMPGFIHHKGHIGIISRSGTLTYEAVDQVTKAGMGQSTCIGIGGDPICGTTTLDAVKLLMNDPDTHGIIMIGEIGGSMESDAALWIKENGTKPVVGFIAGQTAPKGRKMGHAGAIIGGAADTAEAKMKIMAECGIHVVQSPADIGETMREVMG
;
A
#
# COMPACT_ATOMS: atom_id res chain seq x y z
N MET A 1 15.46 -6.56 6.58
CA MET A 1 15.40 -5.13 6.10
C MET A 1 14.01 -4.91 5.56
N SER A 2 13.33 -3.84 5.93
CA SER A 2 12.00 -3.54 5.39
C SER A 2 12.09 -3.14 3.92
N VAL A 3 11.07 -3.48 3.14
CA VAL A 3 11.12 -3.31 1.68
C VAL A 3 10.86 -1.89 1.17
N LEU A 4 10.11 -1.05 1.89
CA LEU A 4 9.72 0.30 1.47
C LEU A 4 10.03 1.36 2.54
N VAL A 5 9.55 1.16 3.76
CA VAL A 5 9.69 2.11 4.85
C VAL A 5 10.25 1.45 6.10
N ASN A 6 11.10 2.17 6.84
CA ASN A 6 11.73 1.68 8.06
C ASN A 6 12.00 2.83 9.05
N LYS A 7 12.60 2.52 10.19
CA LYS A 7 12.92 3.51 11.23
C LYS A 7 13.87 4.64 10.78
N HIS A 8 14.55 4.49 9.64
CA HIS A 8 15.44 5.51 9.08
C HIS A 8 14.76 6.35 7.99
N SER A 9 13.58 5.95 7.51
CA SER A 9 12.81 6.72 6.53
C SER A 9 12.51 8.11 7.07
N ARG A 10 12.79 9.14 6.28
CA ARG A 10 12.58 10.55 6.63
C ARG A 10 11.30 11.04 5.97
N VAL A 11 10.19 10.90 6.71
CA VAL A 11 8.85 11.05 6.18
C VAL A 11 8.39 12.51 6.23
N ILE A 12 7.83 12.99 5.12
CA ILE A 12 7.06 14.24 5.08
C ILE A 12 5.60 13.98 4.73
N VAL A 13 4.73 14.86 5.21
CA VAL A 13 3.29 14.81 4.95
C VAL A 13 2.88 15.96 4.04
N GLN A 14 2.39 15.66 2.83
CA GLN A 14 1.76 16.67 1.98
C GLN A 14 0.29 16.85 2.39
N GLY A 15 -0.14 18.11 2.54
CA GLY A 15 -1.41 18.45 3.18
C GLY A 15 -1.32 18.47 4.71
N PHE A 16 -0.12 18.67 5.26
CA PHE A 16 0.24 18.51 6.66
C PHE A 16 -0.63 19.27 7.66
N THR A 17 -1.03 20.50 7.33
CA THR A 17 -1.85 21.33 8.21
C THR A 17 -3.36 21.19 7.95
N GLY A 18 -3.75 20.27 7.05
CA GLY A 18 -5.14 19.90 6.82
C GLY A 18 -5.64 18.94 7.92
N LYS A 19 -6.95 18.76 8.05
CA LYS A 19 -7.56 17.91 9.08
C LYS A 19 -7.02 16.48 9.06
N GLU A 20 -7.07 15.81 7.91
CA GLU A 20 -6.61 14.43 7.75
C GLU A 20 -5.08 14.33 7.88
N GLY A 21 -4.34 15.27 7.23
CA GLY A 21 -2.89 15.32 7.35
C GLY A 21 -2.41 15.50 8.78
N THR A 22 -3.05 16.38 9.56
CA THR A 22 -2.75 16.57 10.99
C THR A 22 -3.01 15.30 11.80
N PHE A 23 -4.24 14.76 11.70
CA PHE A 23 -4.64 13.59 12.48
C PHE A 23 -3.73 12.38 12.22
N HIS A 24 -3.48 12.05 10.96
CA HIS A 24 -2.66 10.89 10.64
C HIS A 24 -1.17 11.14 10.90
N ALA A 25 -0.68 12.38 10.78
CA ALA A 25 0.69 12.72 11.19
C ALA A 25 0.90 12.51 12.69
N GLU A 26 -0.04 12.93 13.53
CA GLU A 26 -0.01 12.66 14.97
C GLU A 26 0.08 11.16 15.26
N GLN A 27 -0.75 10.34 14.58
CA GLN A 27 -0.73 8.89 14.75
C GLN A 27 0.58 8.25 14.26
N MET A 28 1.19 8.76 13.20
CA MET A 28 2.49 8.30 12.71
C MET A 28 3.61 8.67 13.69
N ILE A 29 3.62 9.90 14.21
CA ILE A 29 4.58 10.37 15.22
C ILE A 29 4.44 9.54 16.50
N ALA A 30 3.21 9.32 16.99
CA ALA A 30 2.94 8.50 18.16
C ALA A 30 3.37 7.04 18.00
N TYR A 31 3.33 6.51 16.78
CA TYR A 31 3.84 5.17 16.43
C TYR A 31 5.37 5.08 16.43
N GLY A 32 6.08 6.21 16.39
CA GLY A 32 7.53 6.28 16.31
C GLY A 32 8.07 6.50 14.89
N THR A 33 7.20 6.76 13.90
CA THR A 33 7.63 7.10 12.54
C THR A 33 8.41 8.43 12.55
N ASN A 34 9.54 8.46 11.88
CA ASN A 34 10.40 9.64 11.80
C ASN A 34 9.82 10.68 10.82
N VAL A 35 8.75 11.36 11.25
CA VAL A 35 8.15 12.48 10.52
C VAL A 35 9.05 13.71 10.69
N VAL A 36 9.74 14.12 9.64
CA VAL A 36 10.72 15.22 9.66
C VAL A 36 10.10 16.58 9.32
N GLY A 37 8.85 16.62 8.87
CA GLY A 37 8.12 17.84 8.54
C GLY A 37 6.91 17.57 7.66
N GLY A 38 6.36 18.62 7.09
CA GLY A 38 5.28 18.50 6.14
C GLY A 38 5.22 19.67 5.16
N VAL A 39 4.44 19.49 4.13
CA VAL A 39 4.27 20.49 3.06
C VAL A 39 2.85 21.01 3.06
N THR A 40 2.72 22.33 3.15
CA THR A 40 1.47 23.07 2.93
C THR A 40 1.84 24.38 2.26
N PRO A 41 1.56 24.55 0.95
CA PRO A 41 1.86 25.79 0.23
C PRO A 41 1.28 27.03 0.92
N GLY A 42 2.09 28.08 1.04
CA GLY A 42 1.75 29.33 1.72
C GLY A 42 1.90 29.29 3.26
N LYS A 43 2.27 28.17 3.86
CA LYS A 43 2.55 28.05 5.32
C LYS A 43 4.00 27.70 5.65
N GLY A 44 4.89 27.73 4.67
CA GLY A 44 6.31 27.51 4.87
C GLY A 44 6.92 28.45 5.89
N GLY A 45 7.84 27.94 6.71
CA GLY A 45 8.47 28.67 7.81
C GLY A 45 7.68 28.65 9.13
N THR A 46 6.49 28.05 9.15
CA THR A 46 5.74 27.81 10.41
C THR A 46 6.09 26.44 10.99
N THR A 47 5.60 26.20 12.22
CA THR A 47 5.72 24.89 12.90
C THR A 47 4.33 24.29 13.09
N HIS A 48 4.19 22.98 12.88
CA HIS A 48 2.98 22.22 13.12
C HIS A 48 3.35 20.84 13.70
N LEU A 49 2.70 20.39 14.77
CA LEU A 49 3.04 19.17 15.50
C LEU A 49 4.55 19.11 15.88
N ASP A 50 5.12 20.22 16.30
CA ASP A 50 6.55 20.39 16.61
C ASP A 50 7.49 20.01 15.44
N ARG A 51 7.00 20.13 14.21
CA ARG A 51 7.75 19.86 12.98
C ARG A 51 7.66 21.05 12.02
N PRO A 52 8.72 21.30 11.22
CA PRO A 52 8.71 22.39 10.25
C PRO A 52 7.69 22.15 9.14
N VAL A 53 7.05 23.24 8.69
CA VAL A 53 6.20 23.28 7.51
C VAL A 53 6.97 23.90 6.36
N PHE A 54 6.93 23.27 5.19
CA PHE A 54 7.57 23.72 3.96
C PHE A 54 6.52 24.16 2.93
N ASN A 55 6.92 25.00 1.97
CA ASN A 55 6.06 25.39 0.86
C ASN A 55 6.07 24.36 -0.28
N SER A 56 7.14 23.58 -0.41
CA SER A 56 7.32 22.59 -1.47
C SER A 56 8.02 21.34 -0.95
N VAL A 57 7.91 20.22 -1.69
CA VAL A 57 8.64 18.99 -1.41
C VAL A 57 10.14 19.17 -1.60
N ASP A 58 10.56 19.96 -2.62
CA ASP A 58 11.97 20.29 -2.85
C ASP A 58 12.61 20.97 -1.63
N ASP A 59 11.91 21.94 -1.02
CA ASP A 59 12.34 22.55 0.24
C ASP A 59 12.50 21.54 1.37
N ALA A 60 11.56 20.59 1.49
CA ALA A 60 11.61 19.56 2.52
C ALA A 60 12.76 18.57 2.29
N VAL A 61 13.04 18.19 1.07
CA VAL A 61 14.21 17.36 0.71
C VAL A 61 15.50 18.09 1.06
N LYS A 62 15.67 19.34 0.62
CA LYS A 62 16.89 20.12 0.84
C LYS A 62 17.15 20.46 2.31
N LYS A 63 16.12 20.81 3.07
CA LYS A 63 16.24 21.33 4.43
C LYS A 63 16.10 20.26 5.52
N ALA A 64 15.29 19.22 5.24
CA ALA A 64 15.04 18.15 6.20
C ALA A 64 15.51 16.77 5.71
N GLY A 65 16.08 16.64 4.52
CA GLY A 65 16.57 15.38 3.97
C GLY A 65 15.46 14.34 3.80
N ALA A 66 14.26 14.75 3.44
CA ALA A 66 13.12 13.87 3.23
C ALA A 66 13.40 12.88 2.09
N ASP A 67 13.01 11.62 2.28
CA ASP A 67 13.13 10.54 1.30
C ASP A 67 11.80 9.80 1.04
N THR A 68 10.82 10.04 1.88
CA THR A 68 9.48 9.42 1.83
C THR A 68 8.41 10.51 1.96
N SER A 69 7.41 10.48 1.09
CA SER A 69 6.28 11.40 1.11
C SER A 69 4.96 10.66 1.25
N ILE A 70 4.11 11.11 2.17
CA ILE A 70 2.73 10.65 2.27
C ILE A 70 1.76 11.79 1.94
N ILE A 71 0.74 11.49 1.10
CA ILE A 71 -0.12 12.49 0.48
C ILE A 71 -1.55 12.39 1.02
N PHE A 72 -2.02 13.47 1.64
CA PHE A 72 -3.39 13.68 2.14
C PHE A 72 -4.06 14.90 1.49
N VAL A 73 -3.57 15.38 0.37
CA VAL A 73 -4.17 16.53 -0.31
C VAL A 73 -5.48 16.16 -1.00
N PRO A 74 -6.40 17.13 -1.25
CA PRO A 74 -7.63 16.86 -1.98
C PRO A 74 -7.41 16.24 -3.36
N PRO A 75 -8.35 15.45 -3.91
CA PRO A 75 -8.18 14.68 -5.15
C PRO A 75 -7.69 15.49 -6.35
N LYS A 76 -8.19 16.71 -6.52
CA LYS A 76 -7.80 17.59 -7.64
C LYS A 76 -6.34 18.08 -7.62
N PHE A 77 -5.61 17.88 -6.50
CA PHE A 77 -4.21 18.27 -6.35
C PHE A 77 -3.28 17.05 -6.15
N ALA A 78 -3.84 15.87 -5.97
CA ALA A 78 -3.05 14.71 -5.58
C ALA A 78 -2.11 14.22 -6.69
N ALA A 79 -2.53 14.29 -7.96
CA ALA A 79 -1.66 13.95 -9.08
C ALA A 79 -0.44 14.90 -9.17
N ASP A 80 -0.65 16.20 -8.98
CA ASP A 80 0.44 17.18 -8.94
C ASP A 80 1.36 16.93 -7.74
N ALA A 81 0.80 16.59 -6.58
CA ALA A 81 1.59 16.25 -5.39
C ALA A 81 2.45 14.99 -5.57
N ILE A 82 1.97 13.99 -6.33
CA ILE A 82 2.75 12.80 -6.71
C ILE A 82 3.92 13.21 -7.62
N MET A 83 3.65 13.99 -8.66
CA MET A 83 4.68 14.43 -9.61
C MET A 83 5.72 15.33 -8.95
N GLU A 84 5.30 16.26 -8.07
CA GLU A 84 6.20 17.11 -7.28
C GLU A 84 7.14 16.27 -6.40
N ALA A 85 6.62 15.25 -5.72
CA ALA A 85 7.42 14.37 -4.88
C ALA A 85 8.48 13.61 -5.69
N ALA A 86 8.10 13.05 -6.85
CA ALA A 86 9.03 12.36 -7.74
C ALA A 86 10.13 13.30 -8.26
N GLN A 87 9.74 14.50 -8.73
CA GLN A 87 10.67 15.52 -9.23
C GLN A 87 11.66 15.99 -8.16
N ALA A 88 11.22 16.06 -6.90
CA ALA A 88 12.08 16.45 -5.78
C ALA A 88 13.04 15.34 -5.31
N GLY A 89 12.97 14.14 -5.90
CA GLY A 89 13.84 13.01 -5.57
C GLY A 89 13.36 12.14 -4.40
N ILE A 90 12.08 12.20 -4.06
CA ILE A 90 11.46 11.29 -3.08
C ILE A 90 11.46 9.87 -3.66
N ARG A 91 11.98 8.90 -2.91
CA ARG A 91 12.07 7.50 -3.33
C ARG A 91 10.80 6.70 -3.08
N VAL A 92 10.07 6.98 -2.00
CA VAL A 92 8.81 6.30 -1.67
C VAL A 92 7.71 7.34 -1.54
N ILE A 93 6.72 7.24 -2.42
CA ILE A 93 5.56 8.14 -2.47
C ILE A 93 4.33 7.30 -2.11
N ILE A 94 3.58 7.72 -1.09
CA ILE A 94 2.39 7.02 -0.63
C ILE A 94 1.20 7.96 -0.77
N CYS A 95 0.27 7.65 -1.66
CA CYS A 95 -0.91 8.48 -1.91
C CYS A 95 -2.16 7.85 -1.28
N ILE A 96 -2.64 8.45 -0.19
CA ILE A 96 -3.84 7.98 0.52
C ILE A 96 -5.11 8.45 -0.20
N THR A 97 -5.05 9.60 -0.85
CA THR A 97 -6.19 10.26 -1.47
C THR A 97 -6.97 9.35 -2.41
N GLU A 98 -8.28 9.29 -2.21
CA GLU A 98 -9.26 8.66 -3.09
C GLU A 98 -9.89 9.67 -4.05
N GLY A 99 -10.37 9.21 -5.20
CA GLY A 99 -11.17 10.01 -6.13
C GLY A 99 -10.36 10.92 -7.04
N ILE A 100 -9.09 10.63 -7.27
CA ILE A 100 -8.26 11.32 -8.26
C ILE A 100 -8.82 11.01 -9.66
N PRO A 101 -9.01 12.02 -10.53
CA PRO A 101 -9.46 11.76 -11.89
C PRO A 101 -8.51 10.80 -12.63
N ILE A 102 -9.08 9.82 -13.33
CA ILE A 102 -8.31 8.79 -14.05
C ILE A 102 -7.29 9.41 -15.01
N GLN A 103 -7.69 10.47 -15.75
CA GLN A 103 -6.79 11.15 -16.69
C GLN A 103 -5.58 11.78 -15.99
N ASP A 104 -5.77 12.31 -14.78
CA ASP A 104 -4.68 12.91 -14.01
C ASP A 104 -3.75 11.84 -13.48
N MET A 105 -4.29 10.68 -13.05
CA MET A 105 -3.47 9.53 -12.65
C MET A 105 -2.68 8.93 -13.80
N ILE A 106 -3.25 8.86 -15.02
CA ILE A 106 -2.50 8.42 -16.21
C ILE A 106 -1.31 9.34 -16.47
N LYS A 107 -1.50 10.65 -16.37
CA LYS A 107 -0.41 11.63 -16.54
C LYS A 107 0.64 11.50 -15.45
N ALA A 108 0.21 11.42 -14.18
CA ALA A 108 1.12 11.25 -13.06
C ALA A 108 1.92 9.95 -13.18
N LYS A 109 1.28 8.82 -13.52
CA LYS A 109 1.94 7.52 -13.72
C LYS A 109 2.96 7.58 -14.85
N ALA A 110 2.62 8.19 -15.98
CA ALA A 110 3.55 8.38 -17.09
C ALA A 110 4.75 9.24 -16.68
N TYR A 111 4.49 10.33 -15.97
CA TYR A 111 5.53 11.26 -15.52
C TYR A 111 6.53 10.60 -14.56
N ILE A 112 6.05 9.88 -13.55
CA ILE A 112 6.93 9.27 -12.53
C ILE A 112 7.79 8.11 -13.07
N ASN A 113 7.48 7.55 -14.24
CA ASN A 113 8.31 6.51 -14.85
C ASN A 113 9.73 6.97 -15.18
N ASP A 114 9.96 8.27 -15.31
CA ASP A 114 11.28 8.86 -15.58
C ASP A 114 12.11 9.06 -14.29
N PHE A 115 11.56 8.70 -13.11
CA PHE A 115 12.21 8.91 -11.81
C PHE A 115 12.41 7.58 -11.07
N ASP A 116 13.47 7.54 -10.27
CA ASP A 116 13.73 6.41 -9.36
C ASP A 116 12.88 6.53 -8.09
N CYS A 117 11.59 6.25 -8.23
CA CYS A 117 10.64 6.29 -7.13
C CYS A 117 9.61 5.17 -7.21
N THR A 118 9.10 4.78 -6.05
CA THR A 118 7.99 3.82 -5.91
C THR A 118 6.75 4.55 -5.43
N LEU A 119 5.66 4.49 -6.20
CA LEU A 119 4.35 5.03 -5.81
C LEU A 119 3.46 3.92 -5.26
N ILE A 120 2.98 4.06 -4.04
CA ILE A 120 1.95 3.22 -3.42
C ILE A 120 0.62 3.97 -3.43
N GLY A 121 -0.44 3.33 -3.87
CA GLY A 121 -1.74 3.96 -4.10
C GLY A 121 -1.91 4.47 -5.53
N PRO A 122 -2.87 5.37 -5.77
CA PRO A 122 -3.72 6.09 -4.81
C PRO A 122 -4.82 5.22 -4.16
N ASN A 123 -5.67 5.86 -3.33
CA ASN A 123 -6.78 5.19 -2.66
C ASN A 123 -6.31 3.95 -1.87
N CYS A 124 -5.32 4.12 -1.03
CA CYS A 124 -4.67 3.05 -0.29
C CYS A 124 -4.56 3.36 1.21
N PRO A 125 -4.44 2.35 2.07
CA PRO A 125 -4.24 2.57 3.50
C PRO A 125 -2.77 2.88 3.86
N GLY A 126 -1.85 2.81 2.91
CA GLY A 126 -0.43 3.06 3.10
C GLY A 126 0.42 1.82 3.28
N VAL A 127 1.53 1.98 3.98
CA VAL A 127 2.53 0.94 4.27
C VAL A 127 2.88 0.97 5.76
N ILE A 128 3.04 -0.21 6.36
CA ILE A 128 3.54 -0.33 7.73
C ILE A 128 4.58 -1.46 7.83
N THR A 129 5.72 -1.14 8.42
CA THR A 129 6.70 -2.10 8.90
C THR A 129 6.61 -2.10 10.42
N PRO A 130 6.08 -3.15 11.05
CA PRO A 130 5.85 -3.18 12.49
C PRO A 130 7.11 -2.90 13.30
N ASP A 131 6.96 -2.09 14.37
CA ASP A 131 8.02 -1.60 15.26
C ASP A 131 9.06 -0.66 14.59
N GLU A 132 8.88 -0.33 13.30
CA GLU A 132 9.82 0.55 12.59
C GLU A 132 9.17 1.81 12.05
N ALA A 133 8.15 1.70 11.19
CA ALA A 133 7.48 2.86 10.59
C ALA A 133 6.06 2.52 10.15
N LYS A 134 5.16 3.43 10.43
CA LYS A 134 3.80 3.48 9.91
C LYS A 134 3.68 4.70 8.99
N CYS A 135 3.41 4.47 7.72
CA CYS A 135 3.20 5.52 6.72
C CYS A 135 1.81 5.34 6.10
N GLY A 136 0.80 5.91 6.74
CA GLY A 136 -0.59 5.76 6.31
C GLY A 136 -1.60 5.76 7.44
N ILE A 137 -2.78 5.20 7.12
CA ILE A 137 -3.95 5.19 7.99
C ILE A 137 -4.16 3.86 8.74
N MET A 138 -3.33 2.85 8.47
CA MET A 138 -3.44 1.52 9.11
C MET A 138 -3.37 1.66 10.64
N PRO A 139 -4.20 0.91 11.41
CA PRO A 139 -4.16 0.94 12.88
C PRO A 139 -2.90 0.24 13.39
N GLY A 140 -1.94 1.01 13.93
CA GLY A 140 -0.64 0.47 14.35
C GLY A 140 -0.72 -0.61 15.43
N PHE A 141 -1.72 -0.52 16.32
CA PHE A 141 -1.86 -1.40 17.49
C PHE A 141 -2.21 -2.87 17.17
N ILE A 142 -2.70 -3.17 15.96
CA ILE A 142 -2.96 -4.56 15.54
C ILE A 142 -1.74 -5.23 14.89
N HIS A 143 -0.73 -4.45 14.51
CA HIS A 143 0.44 -4.93 13.80
C HIS A 143 1.54 -5.31 14.79
N HIS A 144 2.08 -6.51 14.65
CA HIS A 144 3.19 -7.01 15.46
C HIS A 144 4.31 -7.50 14.56
N LYS A 145 5.55 -7.27 14.96
CA LYS A 145 6.71 -7.70 14.19
C LYS A 145 6.74 -9.22 14.03
N GLY A 146 6.98 -9.66 12.80
CA GLY A 146 7.08 -11.08 12.44
C GLY A 146 7.55 -11.23 11.01
N HIS A 147 7.09 -12.30 10.34
CA HIS A 147 7.65 -12.73 9.06
C HIS A 147 6.63 -12.87 7.92
N ILE A 148 5.39 -12.42 8.11
CA ILE A 148 4.37 -12.51 7.06
C ILE A 148 4.23 -11.18 6.35
N GLY A 149 4.51 -11.17 5.05
CA GLY A 149 4.23 -10.04 4.18
C GLY A 149 2.76 -10.01 3.79
N ILE A 150 2.11 -8.85 3.82
CA ILE A 150 0.71 -8.73 3.45
C ILE A 150 0.57 -7.68 2.33
N ILE A 151 -0.06 -8.08 1.23
CA ILE A 151 -0.39 -7.23 0.09
C ILE A 151 -1.89 -7.20 -0.07
N SER A 152 -2.48 -6.02 -0.15
CA SER A 152 -3.93 -5.92 -0.28
C SER A 152 -4.37 -4.71 -1.10
N ARG A 153 -5.43 -4.90 -1.89
CA ARG A 153 -6.17 -3.79 -2.52
C ARG A 153 -7.18 -3.16 -1.56
N SER A 154 -7.60 -3.90 -0.53
CA SER A 154 -8.60 -3.47 0.45
C SER A 154 -7.97 -3.09 1.78
N GLY A 155 -8.26 -1.89 2.28
CA GLY A 155 -7.84 -1.48 3.63
C GLY A 155 -8.45 -2.39 4.71
N THR A 156 -9.76 -2.61 4.67
CA THR A 156 -10.49 -3.38 5.69
C THR A 156 -10.03 -4.84 5.77
N LEU A 157 -9.89 -5.51 4.62
CA LEU A 157 -9.41 -6.90 4.58
C LEU A 157 -7.93 -7.01 4.97
N THR A 158 -7.14 -5.96 4.76
CA THR A 158 -5.76 -5.91 5.31
C THR A 158 -5.80 -6.03 6.83
N TYR A 159 -6.67 -5.27 7.50
CA TYR A 159 -6.74 -5.29 8.97
C TYR A 159 -7.23 -6.63 9.51
N GLU A 160 -8.18 -7.27 8.81
CA GLU A 160 -8.64 -8.61 9.14
C GLU A 160 -7.51 -9.64 9.06
N ALA A 161 -6.77 -9.66 7.96
CA ALA A 161 -5.63 -10.57 7.79
C ALA A 161 -4.52 -10.31 8.81
N VAL A 162 -4.21 -9.04 9.10
CA VAL A 162 -3.23 -8.65 10.11
C VAL A 162 -3.62 -9.16 11.49
N ASP A 163 -4.87 -8.97 11.90
CA ASP A 163 -5.36 -9.42 13.21
C ASP A 163 -5.29 -10.95 13.34
N GLN A 164 -5.69 -11.68 12.30
CA GLN A 164 -5.60 -13.15 12.27
C GLN A 164 -4.16 -13.64 12.37
N VAL A 165 -3.25 -13.08 11.57
CA VAL A 165 -1.81 -13.43 11.59
C VAL A 165 -1.20 -13.15 12.96
N THR A 166 -1.55 -12.00 13.57
CA THR A 166 -1.10 -11.63 14.91
C THR A 166 -1.62 -12.60 15.97
N LYS A 167 -2.91 -12.93 15.94
CA LYS A 167 -3.53 -13.91 16.86
C LYS A 167 -2.97 -15.31 16.69
N ALA A 168 -2.55 -15.67 15.47
CA ALA A 168 -1.87 -16.94 15.19
C ALA A 168 -0.37 -16.95 15.63
N GLY A 169 0.12 -15.84 16.20
CA GLY A 169 1.48 -15.75 16.77
C GLY A 169 2.59 -15.52 15.75
N MET A 170 2.26 -15.18 14.49
CA MET A 170 3.26 -15.05 13.42
C MET A 170 3.77 -13.63 13.20
N GLY A 171 2.92 -12.60 13.35
CA GLY A 171 3.25 -11.21 13.08
C GLY A 171 3.61 -10.90 11.62
N GLN A 172 3.87 -9.62 11.32
CA GLN A 172 4.09 -9.15 9.96
C GLN A 172 5.51 -8.61 9.75
N SER A 173 6.07 -8.87 8.56
CA SER A 173 7.30 -8.22 8.09
C SER A 173 7.00 -6.83 7.54
N THR A 174 6.08 -6.74 6.58
CA THR A 174 5.59 -5.49 6.00
C THR A 174 4.16 -5.70 5.48
N CYS A 175 3.29 -4.71 5.73
CA CYS A 175 1.97 -4.65 5.12
C CYS A 175 1.93 -3.53 4.08
N ILE A 176 1.54 -3.86 2.85
CA ILE A 176 1.47 -2.95 1.71
C ILE A 176 0.03 -2.89 1.22
N GLY A 177 -0.62 -1.76 1.44
CA GLY A 177 -1.91 -1.48 0.82
C GLY A 177 -1.70 -0.81 -0.53
N ILE A 178 -2.00 -1.51 -1.63
CA ILE A 178 -1.77 -0.99 -2.98
C ILE A 178 -2.91 -0.13 -3.52
N GLY A 179 -4.08 -0.20 -2.89
CA GLY A 179 -5.26 0.59 -3.26
C GLY A 179 -6.19 -0.09 -4.26
N GLY A 180 -7.40 0.47 -4.37
CA GLY A 180 -8.50 -0.07 -5.18
C GLY A 180 -8.75 0.69 -6.50
N ASP A 181 -7.91 1.67 -6.85
CA ASP A 181 -8.08 2.43 -8.09
C ASP A 181 -7.53 1.67 -9.31
N PRO A 182 -8.13 1.88 -10.50
CA PRO A 182 -7.73 1.17 -11.72
C PRO A 182 -6.33 1.58 -12.21
N ILE A 183 -5.88 2.78 -11.90
CA ILE A 183 -4.53 3.27 -12.21
C ILE A 183 -3.77 3.42 -10.89
N CYS A 184 -3.00 2.41 -10.54
CA CYS A 184 -2.17 2.39 -9.35
C CYS A 184 -0.67 2.58 -9.66
N GLY A 185 0.08 3.03 -8.68
CA GLY A 185 1.53 3.16 -8.75
C GLY A 185 2.21 1.80 -8.81
N THR A 186 2.01 1.02 -7.75
CA THR A 186 2.55 -0.33 -7.56
C THR A 186 1.45 -1.37 -7.79
N THR A 187 1.71 -2.36 -8.63
CA THR A 187 0.79 -3.47 -8.87
C THR A 187 0.95 -4.57 -7.81
N THR A 188 0.01 -5.53 -7.78
CA THR A 188 0.15 -6.74 -6.95
C THR A 188 1.44 -7.48 -7.25
N LEU A 189 1.80 -7.61 -8.54
CA LEU A 189 3.04 -8.26 -8.96
C LEU A 189 4.29 -7.54 -8.44
N ASP A 190 4.32 -6.20 -8.52
CA ASP A 190 5.46 -5.42 -8.02
C ASP A 190 5.64 -5.62 -6.52
N ALA A 191 4.55 -5.57 -5.74
CA ALA A 191 4.58 -5.79 -4.30
C ALA A 191 4.98 -7.25 -3.95
N VAL A 192 4.52 -8.25 -4.71
CA VAL A 192 4.95 -9.65 -4.56
C VAL A 192 6.45 -9.77 -4.76
N LYS A 193 7.00 -9.17 -5.82
CA LYS A 193 8.47 -9.20 -6.07
C LYS A 193 9.26 -8.59 -4.92
N LEU A 194 8.80 -7.48 -4.35
CA LEU A 194 9.44 -6.87 -3.19
C LEU A 194 9.49 -7.83 -2.00
N LEU A 195 8.37 -8.46 -1.64
CA LEU A 195 8.30 -9.38 -0.50
C LEU A 195 8.99 -10.72 -0.76
N MET A 196 8.97 -11.23 -2.00
CA MET A 196 9.72 -12.44 -2.38
C MET A 196 11.23 -12.26 -2.20
N ASN A 197 11.75 -11.06 -2.46
CA ASN A 197 13.16 -10.73 -2.32
C ASN A 197 13.54 -10.29 -0.90
N ASP A 198 12.58 -10.04 0.00
CA ASP A 198 12.88 -9.62 1.37
C ASP A 198 13.27 -10.82 2.24
N PRO A 199 14.48 -10.86 2.82
CA PRO A 199 14.92 -11.97 3.66
C PRO A 199 14.14 -12.10 4.97
N ASP A 200 13.50 -11.03 5.45
CA ASP A 200 12.71 -11.03 6.68
C ASP A 200 11.26 -11.52 6.44
N THR A 201 10.83 -11.63 5.18
CA THR A 201 9.53 -12.18 4.80
C THR A 201 9.66 -13.67 4.52
N HIS A 202 8.91 -14.51 5.23
CA HIS A 202 8.92 -15.96 5.07
C HIS A 202 7.65 -16.52 4.42
N GLY A 203 6.53 -15.80 4.48
CA GLY A 203 5.27 -16.13 3.81
C GLY A 203 4.55 -14.87 3.35
N ILE A 204 3.67 -14.97 2.37
CA ILE A 204 2.96 -13.82 1.79
C ILE A 204 1.47 -14.06 1.78
N ILE A 205 0.70 -13.08 2.23
CA ILE A 205 -0.75 -13.02 2.04
C ILE A 205 -1.07 -12.03 0.93
N MET A 206 -1.80 -12.49 -0.08
CA MET A 206 -2.21 -11.70 -1.23
C MET A 206 -3.74 -11.57 -1.27
N ILE A 207 -4.24 -10.36 -1.01
CA ILE A 207 -5.68 -10.06 -1.00
C ILE A 207 -6.02 -9.18 -2.18
N GLY A 208 -6.80 -9.74 -3.08
CA GLY A 208 -7.28 -9.07 -4.28
C GLY A 208 -8.79 -8.94 -4.31
N GLU A 209 -9.29 -8.50 -5.44
CA GLU A 209 -10.70 -8.32 -5.71
C GLU A 209 -11.03 -8.57 -7.18
N ILE A 210 -12.31 -8.59 -7.54
CA ILE A 210 -12.77 -8.65 -8.92
C ILE A 210 -12.23 -7.47 -9.75
N GLY A 211 -12.14 -7.67 -11.06
CA GLY A 211 -11.70 -6.65 -12.02
C GLY A 211 -10.20 -6.63 -12.25
N GLY A 212 -9.82 -6.39 -13.50
CA GLY A 212 -8.45 -6.37 -13.97
C GLY A 212 -7.70 -7.71 -13.83
N SER A 213 -6.39 -7.73 -14.11
CA SER A 213 -5.55 -8.94 -14.15
C SER A 213 -4.47 -9.01 -13.08
N MET A 214 -4.33 -8.01 -12.21
CA MET A 214 -3.16 -7.86 -11.33
C MET A 214 -2.85 -9.08 -10.47
N GLU A 215 -3.88 -9.75 -9.93
CA GLU A 215 -3.70 -10.95 -9.10
C GLU A 215 -3.34 -12.17 -9.94
N SER A 216 -3.92 -12.29 -11.15
CA SER A 216 -3.59 -13.35 -12.10
C SER A 216 -2.17 -13.22 -12.62
N ASP A 217 -1.74 -12.00 -12.95
CA ASP A 217 -0.37 -11.71 -13.40
C ASP A 217 0.66 -12.03 -12.31
N ALA A 218 0.34 -11.68 -11.06
CA ALA A 218 1.15 -12.02 -9.90
C ALA A 218 1.23 -13.54 -9.69
N ALA A 219 0.10 -14.26 -9.81
CA ALA A 219 0.03 -15.70 -9.66
C ALA A 219 0.89 -16.43 -10.72
N LEU A 220 0.81 -16.03 -11.98
CA LEU A 220 1.63 -16.60 -13.03
C LEU A 220 3.12 -16.40 -12.77
N TRP A 221 3.51 -15.21 -12.31
CA TRP A 221 4.90 -14.95 -11.94
C TRP A 221 5.35 -15.79 -10.72
N ILE A 222 4.48 -15.93 -9.70
CA ILE A 222 4.77 -16.77 -8.52
C ILE A 222 5.00 -18.21 -8.91
N LYS A 223 4.23 -18.76 -9.87
CA LYS A 223 4.42 -20.13 -10.36
C LYS A 223 5.83 -20.40 -10.87
N GLU A 224 6.44 -19.43 -11.51
CA GLU A 224 7.78 -19.56 -12.13
C GLU A 224 8.91 -19.17 -11.18
N ASN A 225 8.67 -18.20 -10.27
CA ASN A 225 9.71 -17.54 -9.50
C ASN A 225 9.50 -17.60 -7.98
N GLY A 226 8.36 -18.13 -7.53
CA GLY A 226 8.00 -18.13 -6.10
C GLY A 226 8.93 -19.03 -5.29
N THR A 227 9.49 -18.50 -4.22
CA THR A 227 10.37 -19.22 -3.28
C THR A 227 9.78 -19.29 -1.87
N LYS A 228 8.64 -18.64 -1.64
CA LYS A 228 7.95 -18.54 -0.35
C LYS A 228 6.50 -18.95 -0.51
N PRO A 229 5.87 -19.55 0.50
CA PRO A 229 4.46 -19.89 0.46
C PRO A 229 3.60 -18.62 0.34
N VAL A 230 2.50 -18.75 -0.41
CA VAL A 230 1.55 -17.65 -0.61
C VAL A 230 0.14 -18.15 -0.30
N VAL A 231 -0.57 -17.40 0.54
CA VAL A 231 -2.01 -17.57 0.78
C VAL A 231 -2.75 -16.44 0.07
N GLY A 232 -3.83 -16.77 -0.61
CA GLY A 232 -4.56 -15.82 -1.44
C GLY A 232 -6.06 -15.80 -1.19
N PHE A 233 -6.65 -14.59 -1.25
CA PHE A 233 -8.08 -14.38 -1.19
C PHE A 233 -8.52 -13.34 -2.23
N ILE A 234 -9.67 -13.58 -2.87
CA ILE A 234 -10.28 -12.64 -3.82
C ILE A 234 -11.66 -12.23 -3.32
N ALA A 235 -11.84 -10.93 -3.07
CA ALA A 235 -13.12 -10.36 -2.69
C ALA A 235 -14.08 -10.24 -3.89
N GLY A 236 -15.39 -10.23 -3.61
CA GLY A 236 -16.43 -10.01 -4.62
C GLY A 236 -16.95 -11.29 -5.28
N GLN A 237 -16.87 -12.45 -4.63
CA GLN A 237 -17.37 -13.74 -5.17
C GLN A 237 -18.85 -13.72 -5.58
N THR A 238 -19.68 -12.90 -4.92
CA THR A 238 -21.11 -12.74 -5.21
C THR A 238 -21.42 -11.47 -6.02
N ALA A 239 -20.41 -10.79 -6.54
CA ALA A 239 -20.60 -9.53 -7.24
C ALA A 239 -21.30 -9.72 -8.58
N PRO A 240 -22.33 -8.91 -8.91
CA PRO A 240 -22.98 -8.95 -10.21
C PRO A 240 -22.09 -8.35 -11.29
N LYS A 241 -22.17 -8.92 -12.51
CA LYS A 241 -21.41 -8.41 -13.67
C LYS A 241 -21.79 -6.97 -14.00
N GLY A 242 -20.80 -6.17 -14.40
CA GLY A 242 -20.97 -4.79 -14.87
C GLY A 242 -21.31 -3.76 -13.78
N ARG A 243 -21.31 -4.15 -12.50
CA ARG A 243 -21.47 -3.22 -11.39
C ARG A 243 -20.14 -2.99 -10.67
N LYS A 244 -19.88 -1.73 -10.36
CA LYS A 244 -18.78 -1.31 -9.51
C LYS A 244 -19.07 -1.68 -8.06
N MET A 245 -18.13 -2.37 -7.40
CA MET A 245 -18.29 -2.90 -6.05
C MET A 245 -17.32 -2.20 -5.08
N GLY A 246 -17.71 -1.02 -4.60
CA GLY A 246 -16.88 -0.20 -3.70
C GLY A 246 -15.75 0.50 -4.46
N HIS A 247 -14.63 -0.15 -4.70
CA HIS A 247 -13.48 0.40 -5.40
C HIS A 247 -13.74 0.68 -6.88
N ALA A 248 -13.10 1.72 -7.42
CA ALA A 248 -13.25 2.10 -8.82
C ALA A 248 -12.75 1.01 -9.80
N GLY A 249 -11.75 0.23 -9.39
CA GLY A 249 -11.22 -0.91 -10.15
C GLY A 249 -11.98 -2.22 -9.96
N ALA A 250 -12.90 -2.31 -8.99
CA ALA A 250 -13.64 -3.53 -8.67
C ALA A 250 -14.92 -3.66 -9.54
N ILE A 251 -14.73 -3.97 -10.81
CA ILE A 251 -15.80 -4.17 -11.80
C ILE A 251 -15.47 -5.38 -12.69
N ILE A 252 -16.44 -6.28 -12.87
CA ILE A 252 -16.29 -7.43 -13.76
C ILE A 252 -16.56 -6.95 -15.19
N GLY A 253 -15.49 -6.82 -15.98
CA GLY A 253 -15.55 -6.48 -17.41
C GLY A 253 -15.60 -7.72 -18.31
N GLY A 254 -15.02 -8.84 -17.87
CA GLY A 254 -14.95 -10.10 -18.63
C GLY A 254 -14.98 -11.34 -17.76
N ALA A 255 -14.95 -12.52 -18.38
CA ALA A 255 -14.97 -13.80 -17.66
C ALA A 255 -13.72 -14.02 -16.79
N ALA A 256 -12.58 -13.49 -17.20
CA ALA A 256 -11.31 -13.60 -16.49
C ALA A 256 -11.22 -12.72 -15.24
N ASP A 257 -12.10 -11.71 -15.12
CA ASP A 257 -12.05 -10.71 -14.04
C ASP A 257 -12.89 -11.10 -12.83
N THR A 258 -13.55 -12.25 -12.87
CA THR A 258 -14.37 -12.75 -11.77
C THR A 258 -13.49 -13.28 -10.64
N ALA A 259 -14.01 -13.27 -9.41
CA ALA A 259 -13.31 -13.86 -8.28
C ALA A 259 -13.00 -15.34 -8.51
N GLU A 260 -13.97 -16.10 -9.01
CA GLU A 260 -13.81 -17.53 -9.31
C GLU A 260 -12.67 -17.79 -10.31
N ALA A 261 -12.62 -17.05 -11.43
CA ALA A 261 -11.56 -17.20 -12.44
C ALA A 261 -10.18 -16.89 -11.86
N LYS A 262 -10.05 -15.80 -11.11
CA LYS A 262 -8.78 -15.43 -10.46
C LYS A 262 -8.34 -16.46 -9.41
N MET A 263 -9.24 -16.91 -8.54
CA MET A 263 -8.97 -17.93 -7.52
C MET A 263 -8.54 -19.25 -8.15
N LYS A 264 -9.16 -19.64 -9.28
CA LYS A 264 -8.75 -20.82 -10.05
C LYS A 264 -7.32 -20.69 -10.57
N ILE A 265 -6.98 -19.57 -11.21
CA ILE A 265 -5.61 -19.30 -11.71
C ILE A 265 -4.61 -19.31 -10.55
N MET A 266 -4.93 -18.68 -9.43
CA MET A 266 -4.07 -18.66 -8.24
C MET A 266 -3.79 -20.08 -7.73
N ALA A 267 -4.82 -20.93 -7.61
CA ALA A 267 -4.68 -22.33 -7.17
C ALA A 267 -3.81 -23.15 -8.16
N GLU A 268 -4.02 -23.00 -9.48
CA GLU A 268 -3.22 -23.64 -10.52
C GLU A 268 -1.75 -23.18 -10.53
N CYS A 269 -1.48 -22.02 -9.93
CA CYS A 269 -0.14 -21.46 -9.74
C CYS A 269 0.51 -21.84 -8.39
N GLY A 270 -0.12 -22.68 -7.59
CA GLY A 270 0.43 -23.16 -6.30
C GLY A 270 0.19 -22.22 -5.12
N ILE A 271 -0.72 -21.24 -5.26
CA ILE A 271 -1.15 -20.37 -4.17
C ILE A 271 -2.23 -21.08 -3.35
N HIS A 272 -2.13 -21.05 -2.03
CA HIS A 272 -3.15 -21.58 -1.11
C HIS A 272 -4.34 -20.64 -1.04
N VAL A 273 -5.38 -20.93 -1.82
CA VAL A 273 -6.56 -20.05 -1.96
C VAL A 273 -7.59 -20.38 -0.90
N VAL A 274 -8.03 -19.37 -0.14
CA VAL A 274 -9.13 -19.47 0.83
C VAL A 274 -10.42 -18.92 0.25
N GLN A 275 -11.56 -19.55 0.61
CA GLN A 275 -12.89 -19.13 0.18
C GLN A 275 -13.48 -18.05 1.08
N SER A 276 -13.10 -18.03 2.35
CA SER A 276 -13.50 -17.04 3.35
C SER A 276 -12.30 -16.22 3.80
N PRO A 277 -12.43 -14.90 3.93
CA PRO A 277 -11.35 -14.10 4.50
C PRO A 277 -11.04 -14.47 5.96
N ALA A 278 -11.97 -15.13 6.66
CA ALA A 278 -11.77 -15.59 8.04
C ALA A 278 -10.73 -16.72 8.16
N ASP A 279 -10.42 -17.39 7.07
CA ASP A 279 -9.51 -18.56 7.07
C ASP A 279 -8.06 -18.18 6.72
N ILE A 280 -7.77 -16.91 6.40
CA ILE A 280 -6.46 -16.45 5.92
C ILE A 280 -5.34 -16.76 6.92
N GLY A 281 -5.52 -16.40 8.19
CA GLY A 281 -4.49 -16.55 9.22
C GLY A 281 -4.23 -18.02 9.56
N GLU A 282 -5.28 -18.83 9.68
CA GLU A 282 -5.17 -20.26 9.96
C GLU A 282 -4.46 -20.98 8.81
N THR A 283 -4.89 -20.74 7.56
CA THR A 283 -4.24 -21.32 6.38
C THR A 283 -2.77 -20.93 6.30
N MET A 284 -2.42 -19.65 6.60
CA MET A 284 -1.02 -19.25 6.61
C MET A 284 -0.23 -19.99 7.70
N ARG A 285 -0.80 -20.21 8.87
CA ARG A 285 -0.17 -20.96 9.95
C ARG A 285 0.10 -22.42 9.55
N GLU A 286 -0.88 -23.07 8.91
CA GLU A 286 -0.74 -24.45 8.44
C GLU A 286 0.34 -24.59 7.36
N VAL A 287 0.41 -23.63 6.45
CA VAL A 287 1.37 -23.63 5.33
C VAL A 287 2.80 -23.31 5.80
N MET A 288 2.93 -22.56 6.90
CA MET A 288 4.24 -22.23 7.49
C MET A 288 4.80 -23.34 8.38
N GLY A 289 3.98 -24.29 8.86
CA GLY A 289 4.37 -25.44 9.71
C GLY A 289 4.39 -25.06 11.16
#